data_ec9dcaf11b921f3b798f96ce7ece151a
#
_entry.id   ec9dcaf11b921f3b798f96ce7ece151a
#
_cell.length_a   1.000
_cell.length_b   1.000
_cell.length_c   1.000
_cell.angle_alpha   90.00
_cell.angle_beta   90.00
_cell.angle_gamma   90.00
#
_symmetry.space_group_name_H-M   'P 1'
#
loop_
_entity.id
_entity.type
_entity.pdbx_description
1 polymer ?
#
loop_
_entity_poly.entity_id
_entity_poly.type
_entity_poly.pdbx_seq_one_letter_code
_entity_poly.pdbx_strand_id
1 'polypeptide(L)'
;SKLRMSFCEFTVQYWAWKNVDADYYGLCHYRRYLSFSDKRYKNTAFNMVRELRLTAHEKKKYHLDDTKKINIVVQKYDMIIPELAKASEMSYNRAEVKTLREMWESYNGVYFEQGIIDKMFSLIKEYSPEYYNSACEYFSGKYHRAFNCYIMKKELFVRMCEFQFPIMNRIMEITDCKTYERAPGYIGEILNGIFIHHMLTVESLSLIHI
;
A
#
# COMPACT_ATOMS: atom_id res chain seq x y z
N SER A 1 -6.33 17.14 13.94
CA SER A 1 -6.62 16.05 14.87
C SER A 1 -5.34 15.29 15.18
N LYS A 2 -5.20 14.75 16.39
CA LYS A 2 -4.02 13.94 16.81
C LYS A 2 -3.82 12.69 15.91
N LEU A 3 -4.88 12.17 15.32
CA LEU A 3 -4.85 11.03 14.39
C LEU A 3 -4.10 11.31 13.09
N ARG A 4 -3.99 12.58 12.65
CA ARG A 4 -3.38 12.94 11.37
C ARG A 4 -1.89 12.63 11.28
N MET A 5 -1.17 12.67 12.39
CA MET A 5 0.27 12.39 12.41
C MET A 5 0.55 10.89 12.30
N SER A 6 -0.24 10.04 12.97
CA SER A 6 -0.03 8.59 13.03
C SER A 6 -0.59 7.84 11.82
N PHE A 7 -1.76 8.25 11.31
CA PHE A 7 -2.39 7.58 10.16
C PHE A 7 -1.90 8.05 8.80
N CYS A 8 -1.14 9.16 8.72
CA CYS A 8 -0.63 9.69 7.46
C CYS A 8 -1.75 9.82 6.39
N GLU A 9 -1.54 9.23 5.21
CA GLU A 9 -2.50 9.20 4.10
C GLU A 9 -3.77 8.40 4.38
N PHE A 10 -3.77 7.47 5.32
CA PHE A 10 -4.95 6.70 5.70
C PHE A 10 -6.05 7.53 6.34
N THR A 11 -5.72 8.73 6.85
CA THR A 11 -6.74 9.69 7.29
C THR A 11 -7.63 10.12 6.12
N VAL A 12 -7.04 10.34 4.94
CA VAL A 12 -7.77 10.69 3.71
C VAL A 12 -8.55 9.50 3.19
N GLN A 13 -7.94 8.29 3.21
CA GLN A 13 -8.61 7.04 2.82
C GLN A 13 -9.85 6.78 3.69
N TYR A 14 -9.73 6.91 5.02
CA TYR A 14 -10.85 6.76 5.93
C TYR A 14 -11.98 7.78 5.66
N TRP A 15 -11.60 9.04 5.45
CA TRP A 15 -12.57 10.07 5.13
C TRP A 15 -13.30 9.78 3.82
N ALA A 16 -12.57 9.39 2.78
CA ALA A 16 -13.14 9.03 1.49
C ALA A 16 -14.12 7.84 1.63
N TRP A 17 -13.72 6.80 2.38
CA TRP A 17 -14.60 5.66 2.65
C TRP A 17 -15.92 6.04 3.29
N LYS A 18 -15.92 7.03 4.20
CA LYS A 18 -17.12 7.42 4.95
C LYS A 18 -17.96 8.49 4.28
N ASN A 19 -17.42 9.25 3.33
CA ASN A 19 -18.06 10.48 2.85
C ASN A 19 -18.14 10.60 1.31
N VAL A 20 -17.48 9.74 0.56
CA VAL A 20 -17.46 9.80 -0.91
C VAL A 20 -18.19 8.60 -1.47
N ASP A 21 -19.02 8.82 -2.49
CA ASP A 21 -19.62 7.76 -3.31
C ASP A 21 -19.10 7.89 -4.74
N ALA A 22 -18.31 6.91 -5.17
CA ALA A 22 -17.67 6.87 -6.49
C ALA A 22 -17.52 5.41 -6.96
N ASP A 23 -17.46 5.19 -8.28
CA ASP A 23 -17.27 3.86 -8.86
C ASP A 23 -15.83 3.32 -8.64
N TYR A 24 -14.86 4.24 -8.58
CA TYR A 24 -13.44 3.95 -8.35
C TYR A 24 -12.85 4.87 -7.30
N TYR A 25 -11.97 4.32 -6.48
CA TYR A 25 -11.20 5.06 -5.49
C TYR A 25 -9.72 4.92 -5.78
N GLY A 26 -9.00 6.04 -5.69
CA GLY A 26 -7.56 6.07 -5.86
C GLY A 26 -6.87 6.77 -4.70
N LEU A 27 -5.73 6.25 -4.31
CA LEU A 27 -4.83 6.88 -3.36
C LEU A 27 -3.45 7.02 -4.01
N CYS A 28 -2.86 8.21 -3.91
CA CYS A 28 -1.47 8.45 -4.25
C CYS A 28 -0.74 9.00 -3.03
N HIS A 29 0.46 8.53 -2.79
CA HIS A 29 1.35 9.14 -1.82
C HIS A 29 1.85 10.50 -2.35
N TYR A 30 2.15 11.47 -1.49
CA TYR A 30 2.59 12.81 -1.91
C TYR A 30 3.86 12.84 -2.77
N ARG A 31 4.61 11.75 -2.83
CA ARG A 31 5.83 11.57 -3.63
C ARG A 31 5.75 10.45 -4.66
N ARG A 32 4.62 9.75 -4.80
CA ARG A 32 4.49 8.59 -5.69
C ARG A 32 3.20 8.71 -6.45
N TYR A 33 3.28 8.50 -7.76
CA TYR A 33 2.17 8.60 -8.69
C TYR A 33 2.19 7.40 -9.62
N LEU A 34 1.01 6.94 -10.02
CA LEU A 34 0.84 5.94 -11.07
C LEU A 34 1.08 6.59 -12.42
N SER A 35 1.87 5.95 -13.29
CA SER A 35 2.13 6.45 -14.64
C SER A 35 1.14 5.87 -15.63
N PHE A 36 0.44 6.74 -16.38
CA PHE A 36 -0.47 6.33 -17.46
C PHE A 36 0.18 6.41 -18.85
N SER A 37 1.50 6.48 -18.90
CA SER A 37 2.26 6.48 -20.15
C SER A 37 2.30 5.08 -20.76
N ASP A 38 2.15 4.99 -22.10
CA ASP A 38 2.38 3.74 -22.84
C ASP A 38 3.87 3.40 -22.96
N LYS A 39 4.75 4.37 -22.68
CA LYS A 39 6.19 4.17 -22.72
C LYS A 39 6.68 3.68 -21.37
N ARG A 40 7.50 2.62 -21.36
CA ARG A 40 8.29 2.24 -20.19
C ARG A 40 9.53 3.13 -20.12
N TYR A 41 9.75 3.71 -18.94
CA TYR A 41 10.94 4.49 -18.64
C TYR A 41 11.92 3.66 -17.80
N LYS A 42 13.19 4.01 -17.86
CA LYS A 42 14.22 3.33 -17.09
C LYS A 42 13.97 3.55 -15.59
N ASN A 43 13.78 2.47 -14.88
CA ASN A 43 13.62 2.48 -13.43
C ASN A 43 14.95 2.78 -12.72
N THR A 44 14.87 3.39 -11.55
CA THR A 44 16.03 3.67 -10.70
C THR A 44 16.13 2.67 -9.56
N ALA A 45 15.14 2.64 -8.67
CA ALA A 45 15.06 1.72 -7.55
C ALA A 45 13.58 1.38 -7.29
N PHE A 46 13.31 0.24 -6.67
CA PHE A 46 11.97 -0.23 -6.32
C PHE A 46 11.01 -0.31 -7.52
N ASN A 47 11.55 -0.57 -8.72
CA ASN A 47 10.82 -0.50 -9.98
C ASN A 47 10.09 0.83 -10.22
N MET A 48 10.63 1.93 -9.71
CA MET A 48 10.07 3.27 -9.89
C MET A 48 10.99 4.14 -10.74
N VAL A 49 10.38 5.05 -11.50
CA VAL A 49 11.08 6.16 -12.16
C VAL A 49 11.18 7.32 -11.17
N ARG A 50 12.37 7.86 -11.01
CA ARG A 50 12.62 8.99 -10.10
C ARG A 50 12.76 10.27 -10.88
N GLU A 51 11.90 11.23 -10.58
CA GLU A 51 12.00 12.61 -11.06
C GLU A 51 12.33 13.55 -9.91
N LEU A 52 13.13 14.59 -10.18
CA LEU A 52 13.52 15.57 -9.16
C LEU A 52 12.39 16.56 -8.86
N ARG A 53 11.54 16.83 -9.85
CA ARG A 53 10.43 17.78 -9.75
C ARG A 53 9.25 17.28 -10.59
N LEU A 54 8.05 17.56 -10.12
CA LEU A 54 6.83 17.33 -10.87
C LEU A 54 6.41 18.62 -11.57
N THR A 55 6.99 18.89 -12.74
CA THR A 55 6.63 20.04 -13.58
C THR A 55 5.52 19.70 -14.57
N ALA A 56 5.06 20.69 -15.36
CA ALA A 56 4.10 20.45 -16.42
C ALA A 56 4.63 19.45 -17.48
N HIS A 57 5.96 19.42 -17.69
CA HIS A 57 6.60 18.46 -18.59
C HIS A 57 6.44 17.01 -18.08
N GLU A 58 6.77 16.74 -16.80
CA GLU A 58 6.63 15.40 -16.20
C GLU A 58 5.17 14.97 -16.14
N LYS A 59 4.25 15.89 -15.80
CA LYS A 59 2.81 15.57 -15.82
C LYS A 59 2.36 15.11 -17.20
N LYS A 60 2.74 15.83 -18.25
CA LYS A 60 2.45 15.44 -19.64
C LYS A 60 3.14 14.14 -20.03
N LYS A 61 4.43 13.98 -19.70
CA LYS A 61 5.24 12.78 -19.98
C LYS A 61 4.60 11.51 -19.43
N TYR A 62 4.06 11.56 -18.21
CA TYR A 62 3.47 10.41 -17.54
C TYR A 62 1.94 10.38 -17.61
N HIS A 63 1.31 11.30 -18.35
CA HIS A 63 -0.15 11.45 -18.47
C HIS A 63 -0.86 11.57 -17.12
N LEU A 64 -0.29 12.32 -16.17
CA LEU A 64 -0.84 12.45 -14.80
C LEU A 64 -2.06 13.38 -14.74
N ASP A 65 -2.26 14.24 -15.73
CA ASP A 65 -3.37 15.18 -15.88
C ASP A 65 -4.25 14.89 -17.12
N ASP A 66 -3.98 13.79 -17.82
CA ASP A 66 -4.78 13.34 -18.96
C ASP A 66 -6.00 12.54 -18.48
N THR A 67 -7.02 13.26 -18.03
CA THR A 67 -8.26 12.66 -17.50
C THR A 67 -8.90 11.68 -18.47
N LYS A 68 -8.86 11.96 -19.78
CA LYS A 68 -9.44 11.07 -20.79
C LYS A 68 -8.71 9.73 -20.83
N LYS A 69 -7.39 9.76 -20.89
CA LYS A 69 -6.56 8.55 -20.91
C LYS A 69 -6.68 7.79 -19.59
N ILE A 70 -6.62 8.48 -18.45
CA ILE A 70 -6.80 7.89 -17.13
C ILE A 70 -8.13 7.13 -17.05
N ASN A 71 -9.24 7.76 -17.43
CA ASN A 71 -10.56 7.12 -17.42
C ASN A 71 -10.63 5.88 -18.31
N ILE A 72 -10.04 5.92 -19.51
CA ILE A 72 -10.00 4.77 -20.44
C ILE A 72 -9.23 3.60 -19.79
N VAL A 73 -8.14 3.87 -19.09
CA VAL A 73 -7.34 2.83 -18.43
C VAL A 73 -8.06 2.30 -17.20
N VAL A 74 -8.55 3.19 -16.33
CA VAL A 74 -9.22 2.82 -15.07
C VAL A 74 -10.41 1.90 -15.31
N GLN A 75 -11.23 2.18 -16.35
CA GLN A 75 -12.43 1.37 -16.66
C GLN A 75 -12.12 -0.07 -17.15
N LYS A 76 -10.89 -0.35 -17.55
CA LYS A 76 -10.49 -1.67 -18.06
C LYS A 76 -10.10 -2.66 -16.95
N TYR A 77 -9.82 -2.17 -15.75
CA TYR A 77 -9.24 -2.98 -14.68
C TYR A 77 -10.04 -2.85 -13.39
N ASP A 78 -10.06 -3.92 -12.63
CA ASP A 78 -10.62 -3.91 -11.28
C ASP A 78 -9.68 -3.20 -10.31
N MET A 79 -8.36 -3.31 -10.57
CA MET A 79 -7.33 -2.71 -9.75
C MET A 79 -6.11 -2.28 -10.57
N ILE A 80 -5.55 -1.13 -10.23
CA ILE A 80 -4.30 -0.57 -10.77
C ILE A 80 -3.37 -0.33 -9.60
N ILE A 81 -2.17 -0.91 -9.65
CA ILE A 81 -1.16 -0.78 -8.59
C ILE A 81 0.23 -0.51 -9.20
N PRO A 82 1.19 0.01 -8.41
CA PRO A 82 2.57 0.15 -8.86
C PRO A 82 3.22 -1.18 -9.20
N GLU A 83 4.33 -1.12 -9.92
CA GLU A 83 5.23 -2.25 -10.10
C GLU A 83 5.72 -2.79 -8.75
N LEU A 84 6.03 -4.10 -8.71
CA LEU A 84 6.48 -4.78 -7.50
C LEU A 84 7.90 -4.37 -7.13
N ALA A 85 8.14 -4.11 -5.84
CA ALA A 85 9.48 -3.84 -5.31
C ALA A 85 10.06 -5.07 -4.60
N LYS A 86 11.35 -5.31 -4.75
CA LYS A 86 12.01 -6.42 -4.07
C LYS A 86 12.28 -6.08 -2.61
N ALA A 87 12.01 -7.03 -1.71
CA ALA A 87 12.31 -6.92 -0.29
C ALA A 87 13.78 -6.54 -0.02
N SER A 88 14.71 -7.16 -0.75
CA SER A 88 16.15 -6.89 -0.62
C SER A 88 16.58 -5.46 -0.99
N GLU A 89 15.77 -4.75 -1.77
CA GLU A 89 16.03 -3.35 -2.11
C GLU A 89 15.49 -2.39 -1.04
N MET A 90 14.52 -2.84 -0.22
CA MET A 90 13.76 -2.03 0.71
C MET A 90 14.22 -2.16 2.16
N SER A 91 15.05 -3.14 2.49
CA SER A 91 15.48 -3.40 3.87
C SER A 91 16.21 -2.22 4.51
N TYR A 92 16.05 -2.05 5.82
CA TYR A 92 16.71 -0.99 6.57
C TYR A 92 18.24 -1.19 6.53
N ASN A 93 18.98 -0.11 6.26
CA ASN A 93 20.44 -0.11 6.12
C ASN A 93 20.98 -1.17 5.15
N ARG A 94 20.20 -1.56 4.13
CA ARG A 94 20.54 -2.60 3.15
C ARG A 94 20.86 -3.95 3.82
N ALA A 95 20.18 -4.28 4.92
CA ALA A 95 20.27 -5.57 5.53
C ALA A 95 19.99 -6.67 4.50
N GLU A 96 20.76 -7.75 4.53
CA GLU A 96 20.52 -8.89 3.66
C GLU A 96 19.23 -9.60 4.11
N VAL A 97 18.23 -9.58 3.24
CA VAL A 97 16.90 -10.14 3.51
C VAL A 97 16.43 -10.95 2.30
N LYS A 98 15.68 -12.01 2.56
CA LYS A 98 15.16 -12.93 1.54
C LYS A 98 13.64 -12.80 1.37
N THR A 99 12.96 -12.36 2.42
CA THR A 99 11.49 -12.33 2.49
C THR A 99 10.98 -10.94 2.88
N LEU A 100 9.69 -10.69 2.64
CA LEU A 100 9.03 -9.49 3.15
C LEU A 100 9.00 -9.46 4.67
N ARG A 101 8.90 -10.62 5.34
CA ARG A 101 8.96 -10.68 6.79
C ARG A 101 10.28 -10.10 7.31
N GLU A 102 11.39 -10.64 6.83
CA GLU A 102 12.73 -10.18 7.22
C GLU A 102 12.93 -8.69 6.90
N MET A 103 12.42 -8.24 5.75
CA MET A 103 12.49 -6.84 5.35
C MET A 103 11.74 -5.92 6.33
N TRP A 104 10.49 -6.23 6.68
CA TRP A 104 9.73 -5.43 7.63
C TRP A 104 10.30 -5.53 9.05
N GLU A 105 10.77 -6.68 9.48
CA GLU A 105 11.44 -6.86 10.78
C GLU A 105 12.77 -6.10 10.87
N SER A 106 13.43 -5.81 9.74
CA SER A 106 14.64 -4.98 9.74
C SER A 106 14.40 -3.55 10.22
N TYR A 107 13.15 -3.10 10.26
CA TYR A 107 12.75 -1.79 10.79
C TYR A 107 12.39 -1.79 12.29
N ASN A 108 12.47 -2.93 12.97
CA ASN A 108 12.25 -3.02 14.42
C ASN A 108 13.24 -2.14 15.17
N GLY A 109 12.74 -1.40 16.17
CA GLY A 109 13.53 -0.41 16.92
C GLY A 109 13.79 0.91 16.19
N VAL A 110 13.39 1.03 14.93
CA VAL A 110 13.55 2.25 14.11
C VAL A 110 12.19 2.89 13.81
N TYR A 111 11.30 2.15 13.14
CA TYR A 111 9.94 2.60 12.80
C TYR A 111 8.86 1.82 13.55
N PHE A 112 9.23 0.70 14.13
CA PHE A 112 8.35 -0.21 14.85
C PHE A 112 8.91 -0.59 16.21
N GLU A 113 8.04 -0.82 17.17
CA GLU A 113 8.41 -1.56 18.35
C GLU A 113 8.66 -3.04 18.01
N GLN A 114 9.49 -3.69 18.80
CA GLN A 114 9.80 -5.11 18.63
C GLN A 114 8.52 -5.95 18.72
N GLY A 115 8.32 -6.89 17.78
CA GLY A 115 7.19 -7.81 17.76
C GLY A 115 5.87 -7.24 17.21
N ILE A 116 5.86 -6.02 16.65
CA ILE A 116 4.62 -5.43 16.09
C ILE A 116 4.06 -6.27 14.94
N ILE A 117 4.92 -6.91 14.15
CA ILE A 117 4.50 -7.78 13.05
C ILE A 117 3.71 -8.98 13.58
N ASP A 118 4.17 -9.63 14.65
CA ASP A 118 3.45 -10.74 15.27
C ASP A 118 2.12 -10.30 15.90
N LYS A 119 2.09 -9.11 16.50
CA LYS A 119 0.85 -8.49 16.98
C LYS A 119 -0.14 -8.28 15.82
N MET A 120 0.33 -7.74 14.68
CA MET A 120 -0.50 -7.56 13.49
C MET A 120 -1.06 -8.89 12.98
N PHE A 121 -0.25 -9.95 12.90
CA PHE A 121 -0.71 -11.28 12.49
C PHE A 121 -1.76 -11.85 13.45
N SER A 122 -1.59 -11.66 14.76
CA SER A 122 -2.57 -12.06 15.76
C SER A 122 -3.91 -11.34 15.57
N LEU A 123 -3.86 -10.03 15.26
CA LEU A 123 -5.07 -9.24 14.99
C LEU A 123 -5.73 -9.62 13.67
N ILE A 124 -4.97 -9.95 12.63
CA ILE A 124 -5.54 -10.48 11.38
C ILE A 124 -6.30 -11.78 11.68
N LYS A 125 -5.72 -12.69 12.46
CA LYS A 125 -6.36 -13.94 12.83
C LYS A 125 -7.63 -13.75 13.67
N GLU A 126 -7.66 -12.71 14.50
CA GLU A 126 -8.79 -12.37 15.37
C GLU A 126 -9.94 -11.67 14.60
N TYR A 127 -9.61 -10.63 13.81
CA TYR A 127 -10.60 -9.74 13.20
C TYR A 127 -10.99 -10.14 11.77
N SER A 128 -10.11 -10.84 11.05
CA SER A 128 -10.27 -11.14 9.61
C SER A 128 -9.54 -12.43 9.26
N PRO A 129 -9.93 -13.58 9.86
CA PRO A 129 -9.22 -14.86 9.74
C PRO A 129 -9.08 -15.35 8.30
N GLU A 130 -9.99 -14.95 7.40
CA GLU A 130 -9.95 -15.29 5.97
C GLU A 130 -8.70 -14.73 5.26
N TYR A 131 -8.11 -13.64 5.77
CA TYR A 131 -6.87 -13.07 5.22
C TYR A 131 -5.59 -13.69 5.79
N TYR A 132 -5.68 -14.51 6.86
CA TYR A 132 -4.51 -14.97 7.60
C TYR A 132 -3.53 -15.80 6.75
N ASN A 133 -4.05 -16.77 5.99
CA ASN A 133 -3.19 -17.60 5.13
C ASN A 133 -2.52 -16.76 4.04
N SER A 134 -3.25 -15.86 3.40
CA SER A 134 -2.70 -14.95 2.40
C SER A 134 -1.66 -13.99 3.01
N ALA A 135 -1.84 -13.57 4.26
CA ALA A 135 -0.81 -12.79 4.98
C ALA A 135 0.48 -13.59 5.18
N CYS A 136 0.38 -14.86 5.58
CA CYS A 136 1.53 -15.76 5.72
C CYS A 136 2.26 -15.95 4.38
N GLU A 137 1.52 -16.23 3.30
CA GLU A 137 2.06 -16.38 1.95
C GLU A 137 2.74 -15.11 1.47
N TYR A 138 2.08 -13.95 1.61
CA TYR A 138 2.63 -12.66 1.23
C TYR A 138 3.95 -12.37 1.95
N PHE A 139 4.01 -12.61 3.26
CA PHE A 139 5.20 -12.35 4.07
C PHE A 139 6.35 -13.33 3.81
N SER A 140 6.07 -14.55 3.34
CA SER A 140 7.10 -15.47 2.85
C SER A 140 7.64 -15.11 1.47
N GLY A 141 6.96 -14.23 0.76
CA GLY A 141 7.32 -13.75 -0.56
C GLY A 141 8.49 -12.76 -0.56
N LYS A 142 8.91 -12.38 -1.78
CA LYS A 142 10.06 -11.50 -2.02
C LYS A 142 9.68 -10.12 -2.56
N TYR A 143 8.40 -9.89 -2.85
CA TYR A 143 7.93 -8.70 -3.54
C TYR A 143 6.86 -7.98 -2.75
N HIS A 144 7.14 -6.69 -2.47
CA HIS A 144 6.18 -5.79 -1.86
C HIS A 144 5.24 -5.20 -2.91
N ARG A 145 3.98 -4.99 -2.50
CA ARG A 145 2.89 -4.42 -3.31
C ARG A 145 2.40 -3.12 -2.70
N ALA A 146 1.95 -2.21 -3.54
CA ALA A 146 1.09 -1.09 -3.21
C ALA A 146 1.74 0.25 -2.84
N PHE A 147 2.74 0.38 -2.01
CA PHE A 147 3.33 1.68 -1.59
C PHE A 147 2.31 2.79 -1.25
N ASN A 148 1.11 2.45 -0.75
CA ASN A 148 0.00 3.37 -0.57
C ASN A 148 -0.33 4.17 -1.84
N CYS A 149 -0.27 3.50 -2.98
CA CYS A 149 -0.59 4.06 -4.29
C CYS A 149 -1.39 3.01 -5.07
N TYR A 150 -2.65 3.29 -5.37
CA TYR A 150 -3.54 2.36 -6.06
C TYR A 150 -4.75 3.10 -6.65
N ILE A 151 -5.41 2.47 -7.61
CA ILE A 151 -6.79 2.76 -7.99
C ILE A 151 -7.52 1.42 -8.01
N MET A 152 -8.73 1.37 -7.46
CA MET A 152 -9.54 0.15 -7.45
C MET A 152 -11.04 0.46 -7.50
N LYS A 153 -11.83 -0.50 -7.91
CA LYS A 153 -13.28 -0.45 -7.87
C LYS A 153 -13.81 -0.25 -6.44
N LYS A 154 -14.97 0.36 -6.32
CA LYS A 154 -15.65 0.65 -5.06
C LYS A 154 -15.71 -0.55 -4.13
N GLU A 155 -16.13 -1.73 -4.63
CA GLU A 155 -16.30 -2.93 -3.83
C GLU A 155 -14.99 -3.38 -3.20
N LEU A 156 -13.90 -3.33 -3.95
CA LEU A 156 -12.55 -3.68 -3.46
C LEU A 156 -12.06 -2.65 -2.43
N PHE A 157 -12.30 -1.37 -2.69
CA PHE A 157 -11.92 -0.31 -1.77
C PHE A 157 -12.64 -0.40 -0.42
N VAL A 158 -13.95 -0.68 -0.45
CA VAL A 158 -14.76 -0.86 0.78
C VAL A 158 -14.24 -2.06 1.58
N ARG A 159 -14.08 -3.22 0.93
CA ARG A 159 -13.55 -4.45 1.56
C ARG A 159 -12.15 -4.23 2.14
N MET A 160 -11.28 -3.50 1.43
CA MET A 160 -9.96 -3.14 1.93
C MET A 160 -10.05 -2.29 3.20
N CYS A 161 -10.91 -1.29 3.23
CA CYS A 161 -11.10 -0.44 4.40
C CYS A 161 -11.68 -1.23 5.59
N GLU A 162 -12.63 -2.13 5.35
CA GLU A 162 -13.23 -3.00 6.37
C GLU A 162 -12.20 -3.95 6.99
N PHE A 163 -11.30 -4.50 6.18
CA PHE A 163 -10.17 -5.31 6.66
C PHE A 163 -9.15 -4.48 7.45
N GLN A 164 -8.77 -3.34 6.93
CA GLN A 164 -7.59 -2.58 7.36
C GLN A 164 -7.83 -1.78 8.64
N PHE A 165 -8.92 -1.00 8.71
CA PHE A 165 -9.11 -0.03 9.79
C PHE A 165 -9.35 -0.61 11.18
N PRO A 166 -10.07 -1.73 11.37
CA PRO A 166 -10.16 -2.37 12.69
C PRO A 166 -8.79 -2.77 13.24
N ILE A 167 -7.94 -3.36 12.40
CA ILE A 167 -6.59 -3.78 12.76
C ILE A 167 -5.70 -2.57 13.09
N MET A 168 -5.71 -1.53 12.23
CA MET A 168 -4.95 -0.30 12.46
C MET A 168 -5.34 0.40 13.76
N ASN A 169 -6.64 0.50 14.04
CA ASN A 169 -7.13 1.09 15.29
C ASN A 169 -6.62 0.30 16.50
N ARG A 170 -6.70 -1.02 16.45
CA ARG A 170 -6.23 -1.86 17.55
C ARG A 170 -4.72 -1.80 17.74
N ILE A 171 -3.94 -1.74 16.66
CA ILE A 171 -2.49 -1.52 16.73
C ILE A 171 -2.18 -0.23 17.47
N MET A 172 -2.90 0.87 17.21
CA MET A 172 -2.69 2.13 17.91
C MET A 172 -2.95 2.07 19.43
N GLU A 173 -3.87 1.21 19.84
CA GLU A 173 -4.20 1.05 21.25
C GLU A 173 -3.15 0.23 22.02
N ILE A 174 -2.50 -0.74 21.35
CA ILE A 174 -1.62 -1.73 21.97
C ILE A 174 -0.14 -1.50 21.71
N THR A 175 0.23 -0.45 20.98
CA THR A 175 1.62 -0.12 20.64
C THR A 175 2.02 1.26 21.15
N ASP A 176 3.32 1.46 21.35
CA ASP A 176 3.87 2.76 21.74
C ASP A 176 3.91 3.75 20.57
N CYS A 177 2.75 4.32 20.24
CA CYS A 177 2.63 5.35 19.20
C CYS A 177 3.23 6.71 19.59
N LYS A 178 3.78 6.87 20.80
CA LYS A 178 4.53 8.08 21.17
C LYS A 178 5.96 8.02 20.65
N THR A 179 6.60 6.86 20.83
CA THR A 179 7.95 6.62 20.32
C THR A 179 7.94 6.32 18.82
N TYR A 180 6.95 5.54 18.35
CA TYR A 180 6.83 5.10 16.95
C TYR A 180 5.59 5.71 16.29
N GLU A 181 5.57 7.04 16.20
CA GLU A 181 4.41 7.83 15.75
C GLU A 181 3.88 7.40 14.37
N ARG A 182 4.76 6.97 13.46
CA ARG A 182 4.40 6.55 12.10
C ARG A 182 4.13 5.06 11.93
N ALA A 183 4.26 4.25 12.98
CA ALA A 183 4.02 2.81 12.90
C ALA A 183 2.65 2.44 12.32
N PRO A 184 1.52 3.09 12.69
CA PRO A 184 0.23 2.81 12.09
C PRO A 184 0.19 3.02 10.57
N GLY A 185 0.89 4.04 10.06
CA GLY A 185 1.00 4.29 8.63
C GLY A 185 1.73 3.16 7.89
N TYR A 186 2.82 2.65 8.44
CA TYR A 186 3.54 1.50 7.87
C TYR A 186 2.72 0.20 7.97
N ILE A 187 2.04 -0.03 9.09
CA ILE A 187 1.13 -1.18 9.22
C ILE A 187 0.01 -1.11 8.18
N GLY A 188 -0.57 0.07 7.96
CA GLY A 188 -1.55 0.27 6.92
C GLY A 188 -1.03 -0.08 5.52
N GLU A 189 0.22 0.30 5.20
CA GLU A 189 0.87 -0.07 3.93
C GLU A 189 1.06 -1.58 3.79
N ILE A 190 1.44 -2.26 4.87
CA ILE A 190 1.54 -3.72 4.92
C ILE A 190 0.18 -4.38 4.67
N LEU A 191 -0.86 -3.92 5.36
CA LEU A 191 -2.22 -4.44 5.21
C LEU A 191 -2.78 -4.24 3.81
N ASN A 192 -2.47 -3.11 3.14
CA ASN A 192 -2.77 -2.93 1.71
C ASN A 192 -2.15 -4.05 0.86
N GLY A 193 -0.87 -4.35 1.09
CA GLY A 193 -0.16 -5.40 0.36
C GLY A 193 -0.77 -6.79 0.59
N ILE A 194 -1.16 -7.10 1.84
CA ILE A 194 -1.83 -8.36 2.20
C ILE A 194 -3.20 -8.45 1.50
N PHE A 195 -4.00 -7.38 1.57
CA PHE A 195 -5.31 -7.32 0.91
C PHE A 195 -5.20 -7.58 -0.59
N ILE A 196 -4.30 -6.86 -1.27
CA ILE A 196 -4.09 -7.02 -2.71
C ILE A 196 -3.64 -8.45 -3.04
N HIS A 197 -2.71 -9.01 -2.25
CA HIS A 197 -2.27 -10.39 -2.44
C HIS A 197 -3.42 -11.38 -2.29
N HIS A 198 -4.23 -11.24 -1.24
CA HIS A 198 -5.41 -12.07 -1.01
C HIS A 198 -6.39 -12.01 -2.18
N MET A 199 -6.76 -10.81 -2.62
CA MET A 199 -7.68 -10.64 -3.74
C MET A 199 -7.18 -11.31 -5.03
N LEU A 200 -5.88 -11.24 -5.31
CA LEU A 200 -5.27 -11.87 -6.49
C LEU A 200 -5.18 -13.40 -6.39
N THR A 201 -5.22 -13.96 -5.18
CA THR A 201 -5.17 -15.42 -4.98
C THR A 201 -6.53 -16.06 -4.94
N VAL A 202 -7.57 -15.33 -4.48
CA VAL A 202 -8.92 -15.89 -4.30
C VAL A 202 -9.92 -15.44 -5.38
N GLU A 203 -9.65 -14.38 -6.12
CA GLU A 203 -10.55 -13.84 -7.13
C GLU A 203 -9.84 -13.66 -8.48
N SER A 204 -10.60 -13.88 -9.57
CA SER A 204 -10.12 -13.62 -10.95
C SER A 204 -10.26 -12.14 -11.27
N LEU A 205 -9.38 -11.30 -10.74
CA LEU A 205 -9.38 -9.86 -10.96
C LEU A 205 -8.57 -9.46 -12.19
N SER A 206 -9.05 -8.46 -12.92
CA SER A 206 -8.28 -7.76 -13.92
C SER A 206 -7.37 -6.73 -13.24
N LEU A 207 -6.06 -6.99 -13.27
CA LEU A 207 -5.04 -6.15 -12.65
C LEU A 207 -4.05 -5.63 -13.68
N ILE A 208 -3.57 -4.40 -13.50
CA ILE A 208 -2.39 -3.87 -14.18
C ILE A 208 -1.40 -3.25 -13.19
N HIS A 209 -0.11 -3.45 -13.45
CA HIS A 209 1.00 -2.75 -12.80
C HIS A 209 1.44 -1.57 -13.67
N ILE A 210 1.47 -0.35 -13.12
CA ILE A 210 1.90 0.88 -13.79
C ILE A 210 2.75 1.79 -12.92
#